data_98862d5a7a00c5c475a53f294fe6caf1
#
_entry.id   98862d5a7a00c5c475a53f294fe6caf1
#
_cell.length_a   1.000
_cell.length_b   1.000
_cell.length_c   1.000
_cell.angle_alpha   90.00
_cell.angle_beta   90.00
_cell.angle_gamma   90.00
#
_symmetry.space_group_name_H-M   'P 1'
#
loop_
_entity.id
_entity.type
_entity.pdbx_description
1 polymer ?
#
loop_
_entity_poly.entity_id
_entity_poly.type
_entity_poly.pdbx_seq_one_letter_code
_entity_poly.pdbx_strand_id
1 'polypeptide(L)'
;EENTTRTNVHPYVVTQDLLIPSNILLTIQEGVELRMFHGSNIHVEGQLFINGTEENPIHITAYSSIENNRWGAICFTNALDTSYISHTKISGASTGIDPSVHHGAISSINSHIVISHVEIEDVVFPIYVEDGSISISESVLSCDYICDYINVKGGDALIENCTFFGSDVENTDAIDLDNVNNGIVRNNRIYNFNGSNSDGIDIGESSEDILIVSNLIYHAWDKGISVGQNSSVNV
;
A
#
# COMPACT_ATOMS: atom_id res chain seq x y z
N GLU A 1 1.00 -28.80 -3.59
CA GLU A 1 0.27 -27.54 -3.52
C GLU A 1 -0.14 -27.13 -4.93
N GLU A 2 -1.32 -26.55 -5.09
CA GLU A 2 -1.92 -26.18 -6.38
C GLU A 2 -2.56 -24.80 -6.31
N ASN A 3 -2.76 -24.16 -7.46
CA ASN A 3 -3.46 -22.90 -7.54
C ASN A 3 -4.85 -23.00 -6.92
N THR A 4 -5.23 -21.99 -6.16
CA THR A 4 -6.45 -22.00 -5.36
C THR A 4 -7.28 -20.75 -5.61
N THR A 5 -8.60 -20.91 -5.64
CA THR A 5 -9.56 -19.81 -5.75
C THR A 5 -10.47 -19.77 -4.51
N ARG A 6 -10.68 -18.56 -3.96
CA ARG A 6 -11.66 -18.30 -2.88
C ARG A 6 -12.85 -17.54 -3.47
N THR A 7 -14.04 -17.98 -3.11
CA THR A 7 -15.32 -17.42 -3.58
C THR A 7 -16.14 -16.91 -2.41
N ASN A 8 -17.11 -16.05 -2.64
CA ASN A 8 -17.90 -15.36 -1.61
C ASN A 8 -19.01 -16.22 -0.95
N VAL A 9 -18.77 -17.51 -0.73
CA VAL A 9 -19.78 -18.40 -0.11
C VAL A 9 -20.01 -18.08 1.37
N HIS A 10 -18.97 -17.64 2.08
CA HIS A 10 -18.99 -17.23 3.49
C HIS A 10 -17.68 -16.50 3.82
N PRO A 11 -17.61 -15.73 4.93
CA PRO A 11 -16.37 -15.14 5.40
C PRO A 11 -15.31 -16.20 5.65
N TYR A 12 -14.08 -15.92 5.23
CA TYR A 12 -12.91 -16.73 5.55
C TYR A 12 -12.21 -16.16 6.77
N VAL A 13 -11.89 -17.01 7.73
CA VAL A 13 -11.13 -16.62 8.92
C VAL A 13 -9.69 -17.12 8.78
N VAL A 14 -8.75 -16.18 8.77
CA VAL A 14 -7.32 -16.46 8.71
C VAL A 14 -6.76 -16.41 10.13
N THR A 15 -6.51 -17.58 10.73
CA THR A 15 -6.12 -17.72 12.15
C THR A 15 -4.61 -17.79 12.39
N GLN A 16 -3.82 -17.87 11.32
CA GLN A 16 -2.35 -17.92 11.31
C GLN A 16 -1.86 -17.43 9.96
N ASP A 17 -0.56 -17.27 9.79
CA ASP A 17 0.01 -16.83 8.52
C ASP A 17 -0.44 -17.72 7.35
N LEU A 18 -0.87 -17.07 6.27
CA LEU A 18 -1.22 -17.71 5.01
C LEU A 18 -0.04 -17.55 4.05
N LEU A 19 0.71 -18.63 3.82
CA LEU A 19 1.80 -18.64 2.85
C LEU A 19 1.28 -19.00 1.45
N ILE A 20 1.63 -18.19 0.46
CA ILE A 20 1.48 -18.46 -0.97
C ILE A 20 2.89 -18.72 -1.53
N PRO A 21 3.31 -20.01 -1.65
CA PRO A 21 4.67 -20.33 -2.07
C PRO A 21 4.95 -19.93 -3.51
N SER A 22 6.22 -19.84 -3.87
CA SER A 22 6.68 -19.62 -5.24
C SER A 22 5.99 -20.60 -6.22
N ASN A 23 5.62 -20.11 -7.40
CA ASN A 23 4.87 -20.83 -8.44
C ASN A 23 3.41 -21.20 -8.09
N ILE A 24 2.86 -20.69 -7.02
CA ILE A 24 1.44 -20.83 -6.67
C ILE A 24 0.72 -19.50 -6.89
N LEU A 25 -0.45 -19.56 -7.51
CA LEU A 25 -1.40 -18.46 -7.61
C LEU A 25 -2.56 -18.68 -6.63
N LEU A 26 -2.77 -17.71 -5.74
CA LEU A 26 -4.03 -17.60 -5.01
C LEU A 26 -4.91 -16.52 -5.67
N THR A 27 -6.14 -16.87 -5.99
CA THR A 27 -7.14 -15.93 -6.47
C THR A 27 -8.25 -15.75 -5.42
N ILE A 28 -8.53 -14.51 -5.06
CA ILE A 28 -9.65 -14.11 -4.21
C ILE A 28 -10.65 -13.37 -5.09
N GLN A 29 -11.85 -13.92 -5.21
CA GLN A 29 -12.89 -13.37 -6.09
C GLN A 29 -13.75 -12.30 -5.39
N GLU A 30 -14.50 -11.57 -6.18
CA GLU A 30 -15.40 -10.52 -5.72
C GLU A 30 -16.29 -10.91 -4.54
N GLY A 31 -16.55 -9.96 -3.66
CA GLY A 31 -17.43 -10.12 -2.50
C GLY A 31 -16.89 -11.02 -1.39
N VAL A 32 -15.64 -11.49 -1.48
CA VAL A 32 -15.00 -12.26 -0.41
C VAL A 32 -14.71 -11.36 0.79
N GLU A 33 -15.00 -11.85 1.97
CA GLU A 33 -14.61 -11.25 3.25
C GLU A 33 -13.51 -12.11 3.92
N LEU A 34 -12.34 -11.52 4.14
CA LEU A 34 -11.26 -12.12 4.93
C LEU A 34 -11.23 -11.45 6.31
N ARG A 35 -11.40 -12.25 7.35
CA ARG A 35 -11.28 -11.83 8.75
C ARG A 35 -9.97 -12.34 9.32
N MET A 36 -9.06 -11.43 9.54
CA MET A 36 -7.68 -11.71 9.92
C MET A 36 -7.52 -11.72 11.45
N PHE A 37 -6.98 -12.80 12.00
CA PHE A 37 -6.64 -12.85 13.41
C PHE A 37 -5.46 -11.92 13.74
N HIS A 38 -5.34 -11.60 15.02
CA HIS A 38 -4.24 -10.78 15.54
C HIS A 38 -2.88 -11.32 15.09
N GLY A 39 -2.10 -10.45 14.46
CA GLY A 39 -0.75 -10.75 13.97
C GLY A 39 -0.65 -11.72 12.80
N SER A 40 -1.78 -12.27 12.27
CA SER A 40 -1.71 -13.13 11.09
C SER A 40 -1.40 -12.33 9.82
N ASN A 41 -0.63 -12.91 8.92
CA ASN A 41 -0.16 -12.30 7.67
C ASN A 41 -0.64 -13.08 6.45
N ILE A 42 -0.64 -12.43 5.29
CA ILE A 42 -0.66 -13.08 3.98
C ILE A 42 0.74 -12.91 3.39
N HIS A 43 1.53 -13.99 3.38
CA HIS A 43 2.89 -13.99 2.87
C HIS A 43 2.91 -14.53 1.44
N VAL A 44 3.39 -13.73 0.50
CA VAL A 44 3.34 -14.01 -0.94
C VAL A 44 4.76 -14.12 -1.49
N GLU A 45 5.19 -15.33 -1.80
CA GLU A 45 6.39 -15.64 -2.60
C GLU A 45 6.01 -16.02 -4.04
N GLY A 46 4.75 -16.38 -4.25
CA GLY A 46 4.16 -16.69 -5.53
C GLY A 46 3.37 -15.52 -6.11
N GLN A 47 2.11 -15.73 -6.45
CA GLN A 47 1.27 -14.72 -7.07
C GLN A 47 -0.08 -14.59 -6.32
N LEU A 48 -0.56 -13.37 -6.13
CA LEU A 48 -1.83 -13.08 -5.48
C LEU A 48 -2.71 -12.21 -6.39
N PHE A 49 -3.90 -12.69 -6.69
CA PHE A 49 -4.95 -11.92 -7.37
C PHE A 49 -6.12 -11.70 -6.42
N ILE A 50 -6.35 -10.44 -6.07
CA ILE A 50 -7.51 -9.99 -5.29
C ILE A 50 -8.38 -9.21 -6.26
N ASN A 51 -9.44 -9.85 -6.76
CA ASN A 51 -10.26 -9.34 -7.85
C ASN A 51 -11.68 -9.02 -7.38
N GLY A 52 -11.84 -7.90 -6.67
CA GLY A 52 -13.15 -7.34 -6.36
C GLY A 52 -13.78 -6.64 -7.55
N THR A 53 -15.02 -6.20 -7.39
CA THR A 53 -15.72 -5.30 -8.31
C THR A 53 -16.34 -4.13 -7.54
N GLU A 54 -16.76 -3.08 -8.23
CA GLU A 54 -17.43 -1.93 -7.58
C GLU A 54 -18.68 -2.35 -6.82
N GLU A 55 -19.47 -3.26 -7.40
CA GLU A 55 -20.69 -3.76 -6.78
C GLU A 55 -20.43 -4.78 -5.66
N ASN A 56 -19.34 -5.52 -5.74
CA ASN A 56 -18.97 -6.56 -4.78
C ASN A 56 -17.49 -6.45 -4.40
N PRO A 57 -17.10 -5.43 -3.62
CA PRO A 57 -15.72 -5.27 -3.17
C PRO A 57 -15.30 -6.41 -2.24
N ILE A 58 -14.00 -6.64 -2.19
CA ILE A 58 -13.39 -7.55 -1.22
C ILE A 58 -13.10 -6.79 0.07
N HIS A 59 -13.28 -7.43 1.22
CA HIS A 59 -12.98 -6.86 2.52
C HIS A 59 -11.90 -7.68 3.23
N ILE A 60 -10.81 -7.03 3.63
CA ILE A 60 -9.75 -7.63 4.45
C ILE A 60 -9.66 -6.82 5.74
N THR A 61 -10.13 -7.41 6.84
CA THR A 61 -10.32 -6.68 8.10
C THR A 61 -9.83 -7.49 9.29
N ALA A 62 -9.56 -6.83 10.41
CA ALA A 62 -9.30 -7.54 11.66
C ALA A 62 -10.51 -8.40 12.06
N TYR A 63 -10.26 -9.62 12.56
CA TYR A 63 -11.31 -10.52 13.06
C TYR A 63 -12.14 -9.90 14.18
N SER A 64 -11.52 -9.07 14.99
CA SER A 64 -12.16 -8.41 16.14
C SER A 64 -11.87 -6.91 16.10
N SER A 65 -12.88 -6.10 16.37
CA SER A 65 -12.78 -4.64 16.49
C SER A 65 -12.25 -4.19 17.87
N ILE A 66 -11.71 -5.09 18.68
CA ILE A 66 -11.08 -4.72 19.96
C ILE A 66 -9.82 -3.92 19.66
N GLU A 67 -9.69 -2.77 20.31
CA GLU A 67 -8.51 -1.92 20.22
C GLU A 67 -7.20 -2.73 20.40
N ASN A 68 -6.20 -2.47 19.57
CA ASN A 68 -4.92 -3.18 19.48
C ASN A 68 -4.99 -4.65 18.97
N ASN A 69 -6.12 -5.10 18.44
CA ASN A 69 -6.23 -6.44 17.86
C ASN A 69 -5.97 -6.44 16.35
N ARG A 70 -4.92 -5.73 15.91
CA ARG A 70 -4.56 -5.62 14.49
C ARG A 70 -4.00 -6.94 13.97
N TRP A 71 -4.33 -7.26 12.72
CA TRP A 71 -3.63 -8.31 11.99
C TRP A 71 -2.29 -7.77 11.46
N GLY A 72 -1.48 -8.63 10.85
CA GLY A 72 -0.19 -8.25 10.27
C GLY A 72 -0.34 -7.45 8.98
N ALA A 73 0.13 -8.01 7.88
CA ALA A 73 0.14 -7.36 6.57
C ALA A 73 -0.02 -8.37 5.42
N ILE A 74 -0.18 -7.84 4.20
CA ILE A 74 0.06 -8.58 2.96
C ILE A 74 1.53 -8.32 2.60
N CYS A 75 2.37 -9.36 2.69
CA CYS A 75 3.81 -9.27 2.51
C CYS A 75 4.23 -9.99 1.23
N PHE A 76 4.61 -9.26 0.20
CA PHE A 76 5.23 -9.79 -1.00
C PHE A 76 6.74 -9.84 -0.80
N THR A 77 7.36 -10.99 -1.05
CA THR A 77 8.81 -11.17 -0.86
C THR A 77 9.39 -11.99 -2.00
N ASN A 78 10.21 -11.36 -2.83
CA ASN A 78 10.85 -11.98 -4.00
C ASN A 78 9.84 -12.69 -4.94
N ALA A 79 8.62 -12.18 -5.03
CA ALA A 79 7.60 -12.68 -5.92
C ALA A 79 7.89 -12.22 -7.35
N LEU A 80 8.24 -13.17 -8.23
CA LEU A 80 8.70 -12.87 -9.60
C LEU A 80 7.55 -12.44 -10.51
N ASP A 81 6.34 -12.96 -10.28
CA ASP A 81 5.17 -12.65 -11.07
C ASP A 81 4.40 -11.48 -10.45
N THR A 82 3.89 -10.59 -11.31
CA THR A 82 3.11 -9.45 -10.87
C THR A 82 1.82 -9.86 -10.18
N SER A 83 1.59 -9.35 -8.97
CA SER A 83 0.35 -9.54 -8.22
C SER A 83 -0.60 -8.35 -8.41
N TYR A 84 -1.90 -8.60 -8.30
CA TYR A 84 -2.95 -7.61 -8.56
C TYR A 84 -3.93 -7.54 -7.39
N ILE A 85 -4.25 -6.31 -6.96
CA ILE A 85 -5.25 -6.02 -5.93
C ILE A 85 -6.23 -4.98 -6.49
N SER A 86 -7.49 -5.35 -6.61
CA SER A 86 -8.51 -4.44 -7.13
C SER A 86 -9.81 -4.45 -6.32
N HIS A 87 -10.48 -3.29 -6.26
CA HIS A 87 -11.78 -3.11 -5.58
C HIS A 87 -11.81 -3.76 -4.20
N THR A 88 -10.86 -3.36 -3.33
CA THR A 88 -10.64 -3.99 -2.03
C THR A 88 -10.59 -2.94 -0.92
N LYS A 89 -11.25 -3.23 0.19
CA LYS A 89 -11.15 -2.44 1.43
C LYS A 89 -10.26 -3.17 2.42
N ILE A 90 -9.23 -2.47 2.91
CA ILE A 90 -8.24 -2.98 3.85
C ILE A 90 -8.27 -2.14 5.12
N SER A 91 -8.49 -2.78 6.27
CA SER A 91 -8.45 -2.09 7.56
C SER A 91 -7.95 -2.97 8.70
N GLY A 92 -7.51 -2.35 9.79
CA GLY A 92 -7.04 -3.03 10.99
C GLY A 92 -5.68 -3.74 10.84
N ALA A 93 -4.89 -3.40 9.81
CA ALA A 93 -3.56 -3.94 9.62
C ALA A 93 -2.50 -3.25 10.48
N SER A 94 -1.38 -3.94 10.69
CA SER A 94 -0.19 -3.40 11.35
C SER A 94 1.05 -3.59 10.47
N THR A 95 2.11 -4.12 11.01
CA THR A 95 3.35 -4.48 10.31
C THR A 95 3.38 -5.97 10.01
N GLY A 96 4.11 -6.37 8.98
CA GLY A 96 4.16 -7.77 8.55
C GLY A 96 5.10 -8.65 9.36
N ILE A 97 5.43 -9.82 8.78
CA ILE A 97 6.18 -10.91 9.43
C ILE A 97 7.51 -10.45 10.00
N ASP A 98 8.24 -9.61 9.25
CA ASP A 98 9.45 -8.96 9.71
C ASP A 98 9.22 -7.43 9.74
N PRO A 99 8.94 -6.85 10.90
CA PRO A 99 8.69 -5.42 11.02
C PRO A 99 9.85 -4.50 10.62
N SER A 100 11.04 -5.04 10.42
CA SER A 100 12.20 -4.26 9.95
C SER A 100 12.20 -4.00 8.45
N VAL A 101 11.38 -4.74 7.70
CA VAL A 101 11.24 -4.63 6.25
C VAL A 101 9.78 -4.62 5.77
N HIS A 102 8.85 -5.21 6.52
CA HIS A 102 7.43 -5.22 6.20
C HIS A 102 6.68 -4.17 7.03
N HIS A 103 6.85 -2.89 6.67
CA HIS A 103 6.31 -1.77 7.44
C HIS A 103 4.82 -1.53 7.23
N GLY A 104 4.29 -1.77 6.04
CA GLY A 104 2.94 -1.39 5.64
C GLY A 104 1.92 -2.53 5.65
N ALA A 105 0.65 -2.17 5.68
CA ALA A 105 -0.48 -3.10 5.47
C ALA A 105 -0.34 -3.88 4.15
N ILE A 106 0.25 -3.23 3.14
CA ILE A 106 0.79 -3.86 1.94
C ILE A 106 2.29 -3.56 1.93
N SER A 107 3.12 -4.58 2.06
CA SER A 107 4.58 -4.49 1.96
C SER A 107 5.08 -5.32 0.80
N SER A 108 5.92 -4.74 -0.06
CA SER A 108 6.42 -5.40 -1.27
C SER A 108 7.94 -5.25 -1.35
N ILE A 109 8.65 -6.35 -1.16
CA ILE A 109 10.11 -6.40 -1.18
C ILE A 109 10.57 -7.19 -2.42
N ASN A 110 11.34 -6.54 -3.29
CA ASN A 110 11.84 -7.15 -4.54
C ASN A 110 10.72 -7.87 -5.31
N SER A 111 9.56 -7.20 -5.45
CA SER A 111 8.34 -7.77 -6.03
C SER A 111 7.60 -6.70 -6.84
N HIS A 112 6.64 -7.13 -7.67
CA HIS A 112 5.87 -6.23 -8.54
C HIS A 112 4.40 -6.30 -8.19
N ILE A 113 3.79 -5.15 -7.86
CA ILE A 113 2.38 -5.06 -7.48
C ILE A 113 1.62 -4.01 -8.29
N VAL A 114 0.40 -4.35 -8.65
CA VAL A 114 -0.56 -3.46 -9.29
C VAL A 114 -1.81 -3.35 -8.42
N ILE A 115 -2.15 -2.14 -8.03
CA ILE A 115 -3.25 -1.83 -7.11
C ILE A 115 -4.22 -0.87 -7.80
N SER A 116 -5.52 -1.15 -7.73
CA SER A 116 -6.51 -0.23 -8.29
C SER A 116 -7.82 -0.26 -7.51
N HIS A 117 -8.47 0.90 -7.35
CA HIS A 117 -9.75 1.01 -6.65
C HIS A 117 -9.72 0.39 -5.23
N VAL A 118 -8.65 0.67 -4.48
CA VAL A 118 -8.47 0.16 -3.11
C VAL A 118 -8.69 1.29 -2.12
N GLU A 119 -9.36 0.96 -1.02
CA GLU A 119 -9.53 1.83 0.14
C GLU A 119 -8.72 1.27 1.30
N ILE A 120 -7.76 2.04 1.82
CA ILE A 120 -6.91 1.65 2.96
C ILE A 120 -7.14 2.66 4.08
N GLU A 121 -7.63 2.18 5.20
CA GLU A 121 -7.93 3.00 6.38
C GLU A 121 -7.65 2.24 7.69
N ASP A 122 -7.52 2.95 8.79
CA ASP A 122 -7.27 2.35 10.11
C ASP A 122 -6.12 1.32 10.10
N VAL A 123 -4.99 1.70 9.50
CA VAL A 123 -3.76 0.88 9.44
C VAL A 123 -2.60 1.65 10.06
N VAL A 124 -1.55 0.94 10.49
CA VAL A 124 -0.37 1.59 11.09
C VAL A 124 0.50 2.26 10.03
N PHE A 125 0.55 1.69 8.84
CA PHE A 125 1.28 2.18 7.67
C PHE A 125 0.57 1.62 6.43
N PRO A 126 0.12 2.43 5.46
CA PRO A 126 -0.62 1.89 4.32
C PRO A 126 0.21 1.02 3.37
N ILE A 127 1.22 1.59 2.68
CA ILE A 127 1.96 0.88 1.62
C ILE A 127 3.46 1.16 1.72
N TYR A 128 4.26 0.10 1.78
CA TYR A 128 5.72 0.13 1.72
C TYR A 128 6.25 -0.75 0.59
N VAL A 129 7.15 -0.22 -0.23
CA VAL A 129 7.78 -0.94 -1.35
C VAL A 129 9.28 -0.74 -1.30
N GLU A 130 10.05 -1.81 -1.46
CA GLU A 130 11.52 -1.77 -1.55
C GLU A 130 12.02 -2.66 -2.67
N ASP A 131 12.89 -2.12 -3.53
CA ASP A 131 13.55 -2.81 -4.64
C ASP A 131 12.59 -3.58 -5.58
N GLY A 132 11.46 -2.94 -5.94
CA GLY A 132 10.48 -3.57 -6.81
C GLY A 132 9.77 -2.56 -7.71
N SER A 133 8.51 -2.80 -7.99
CA SER A 133 7.67 -1.80 -8.64
C SER A 133 6.26 -1.77 -8.07
N ILE A 134 5.71 -0.56 -8.00
CA ILE A 134 4.31 -0.34 -7.69
C ILE A 134 3.62 0.45 -8.81
N SER A 135 2.43 -0.01 -9.19
CA SER A 135 1.46 0.80 -9.92
C SER A 135 0.19 0.89 -9.09
N ILE A 136 -0.20 2.09 -8.66
CA ILE A 136 -1.44 2.30 -7.92
C ILE A 136 -2.29 3.37 -8.58
N SER A 137 -3.58 3.08 -8.73
CA SER A 137 -4.53 4.01 -9.33
C SER A 137 -5.90 3.99 -8.67
N GLU A 138 -6.67 5.08 -8.83
CA GLU A 138 -8.09 5.18 -8.42
C GLU A 138 -8.34 4.75 -6.97
N SER A 139 -7.37 4.97 -6.07
CA SER A 139 -7.37 4.45 -4.71
C SER A 139 -7.46 5.57 -3.67
N VAL A 140 -7.94 5.22 -2.47
CA VAL A 140 -8.10 6.16 -1.35
C VAL A 140 -7.30 5.65 -0.15
N LEU A 141 -6.43 6.50 0.39
CA LEU A 141 -5.58 6.17 1.53
C LEU A 141 -5.78 7.18 2.65
N SER A 142 -5.91 6.66 3.87
CA SER A 142 -5.89 7.43 5.12
C SER A 142 -5.18 6.68 6.23
N CYS A 143 -4.50 7.42 7.12
CA CYS A 143 -3.78 6.87 8.26
C CYS A 143 -3.72 7.90 9.40
N ASP A 144 -3.82 7.42 10.64
CA ASP A 144 -3.73 8.23 11.86
C ASP A 144 -2.47 7.90 12.69
N TYR A 145 -1.44 7.34 12.05
CA TYR A 145 -0.15 7.00 12.66
C TYR A 145 0.98 7.75 11.98
N ILE A 146 2.13 7.87 12.66
CA ILE A 146 3.35 8.43 12.10
C ILE A 146 3.86 7.48 11.01
N CYS A 147 3.65 7.84 9.76
CA CYS A 147 4.08 7.04 8.60
C CYS A 147 3.90 7.83 7.31
N ASP A 148 4.59 7.42 6.25
CA ASP A 148 4.24 7.84 4.90
C ASP A 148 3.12 6.95 4.37
N TYR A 149 2.19 7.51 3.60
CA TYR A 149 1.06 6.70 3.11
C TYR A 149 1.49 5.75 2.00
N ILE A 150 2.38 6.21 1.12
CA ILE A 150 3.13 5.36 0.18
C ILE A 150 4.60 5.73 0.31
N ASN A 151 5.41 4.78 0.78
CA ASN A 151 6.87 4.91 0.77
C ASN A 151 7.46 3.89 -0.20
N VAL A 152 8.26 4.37 -1.15
CA VAL A 152 8.95 3.54 -2.14
C VAL A 152 10.44 3.77 -2.05
N LYS A 153 11.20 2.70 -1.79
CA LYS A 153 12.66 2.72 -1.72
C LYS A 153 13.27 1.91 -2.84
N GLY A 154 13.79 2.60 -3.84
CA GLY A 154 14.31 1.97 -5.04
C GLY A 154 13.22 1.46 -6.00
N GLY A 155 13.63 1.07 -7.21
CA GLY A 155 12.73 0.55 -8.24
C GLY A 155 11.89 1.62 -8.94
N ASP A 156 10.68 1.27 -9.35
CA ASP A 156 9.81 2.11 -10.16
C ASP A 156 8.45 2.37 -9.49
N ALA A 157 7.88 3.57 -9.67
CA ALA A 157 6.60 3.93 -9.09
C ALA A 157 5.67 4.63 -10.10
N LEU A 158 4.43 4.15 -10.23
CA LEU A 158 3.34 4.85 -10.90
C LEU A 158 2.20 5.06 -9.88
N ILE A 159 1.94 6.32 -9.53
CA ILE A 159 0.92 6.70 -8.55
C ILE A 159 -0.02 7.72 -9.22
N GLU A 160 -1.24 7.29 -9.55
CA GLU A 160 -2.14 8.14 -10.31
C GLU A 160 -3.60 8.08 -9.89
N ASN A 161 -4.31 9.20 -10.06
CA ASN A 161 -5.75 9.32 -9.80
C ASN A 161 -6.16 8.90 -8.37
N CYS A 162 -5.25 8.96 -7.42
CA CYS A 162 -5.48 8.57 -6.04
C CYS A 162 -5.90 9.78 -5.17
N THR A 163 -6.53 9.49 -4.05
CA THR A 163 -6.86 10.46 -3.02
C THR A 163 -6.16 10.09 -1.72
N PHE A 164 -5.37 11.02 -1.18
CA PHE A 164 -4.67 10.91 0.09
C PHE A 164 -5.31 11.84 1.10
N PHE A 165 -5.84 11.27 2.14
CA PHE A 165 -6.53 12.00 3.20
C PHE A 165 -5.65 12.02 4.45
N GLY A 166 -4.88 13.09 4.63
CA GLY A 166 -3.98 13.27 5.75
C GLY A 166 -4.68 13.56 7.08
N SER A 167 -3.88 13.70 8.12
CA SER A 167 -4.32 13.97 9.49
C SER A 167 -3.43 15.04 10.14
N ASP A 168 -3.60 15.26 11.45
CA ASP A 168 -2.75 16.15 12.24
C ASP A 168 -1.49 15.45 12.81
N VAL A 169 -1.19 14.25 12.34
CA VAL A 169 -0.03 13.46 12.78
C VAL A 169 1.24 14.03 12.15
N GLU A 170 2.26 14.24 12.98
CA GLU A 170 3.55 14.78 12.56
C GLU A 170 4.42 13.74 11.82
N ASN A 171 5.37 14.20 11.01
CA ASN A 171 6.30 13.36 10.22
C ASN A 171 5.53 12.32 9.38
N THR A 172 4.58 12.79 8.58
CA THR A 172 3.69 11.95 7.79
C THR A 172 3.54 12.55 6.39
N ASP A 173 4.11 11.90 5.38
CA ASP A 173 4.01 12.34 4.01
C ASP A 173 2.94 11.52 3.25
N ALA A 174 2.32 12.12 2.23
CA ALA A 174 1.38 11.35 1.42
C ALA A 174 2.12 10.37 0.51
N ILE A 175 3.22 10.81 -0.08
CA ILE A 175 4.05 10.01 -0.98
C ILE A 175 5.51 10.35 -0.69
N ASP A 176 6.30 9.32 -0.39
CA ASP A 176 7.75 9.41 -0.21
C ASP A 176 8.45 8.46 -1.19
N LEU A 177 9.35 9.00 -2.02
CA LEU A 177 10.09 8.28 -3.06
C LEU A 177 11.60 8.44 -2.85
N ASP A 178 12.24 7.41 -2.30
CA ASP A 178 13.68 7.34 -2.04
C ASP A 178 14.41 6.49 -3.07
N ASN A 179 15.44 7.01 -3.73
CA ASN A 179 16.28 6.25 -4.67
C ASN A 179 15.45 5.54 -5.78
N VAL A 180 14.33 6.14 -6.17
CA VAL A 180 13.45 5.64 -7.23
C VAL A 180 14.05 5.99 -8.59
N ASN A 181 14.03 5.05 -9.55
CA ASN A 181 14.64 5.25 -10.87
C ASN A 181 13.69 5.83 -11.91
N ASN A 182 12.41 5.45 -11.86
CA ASN A 182 11.37 5.99 -12.74
C ASN A 182 10.10 6.20 -11.90
N GLY A 183 9.78 7.44 -11.60
CA GLY A 183 8.64 7.78 -10.78
C GLY A 183 7.64 8.65 -11.55
N ILE A 184 6.37 8.25 -11.59
CA ILE A 184 5.29 9.07 -12.13
C ILE A 184 4.23 9.26 -11.05
N VAL A 185 4.06 10.52 -10.63
CA VAL A 185 3.02 10.92 -9.66
C VAL A 185 2.09 11.90 -10.36
N ARG A 186 0.88 11.48 -10.72
CA ARG A 186 -0.01 12.32 -11.52
C ARG A 186 -1.49 12.23 -11.15
N ASN A 187 -2.19 13.37 -11.35
CA ASN A 187 -3.64 13.47 -11.15
C ASN A 187 -4.13 13.09 -9.77
N ASN A 188 -3.28 13.16 -8.74
CA ASN A 188 -3.66 12.82 -7.38
C ASN A 188 -4.26 14.03 -6.64
N ARG A 189 -5.06 13.73 -5.61
CA ARG A 189 -5.57 14.70 -4.65
C ARG A 189 -4.96 14.40 -3.29
N ILE A 190 -4.14 15.32 -2.80
CA ILE A 190 -3.38 15.19 -1.54
C ILE A 190 -3.79 16.35 -0.65
N TYR A 191 -4.33 16.07 0.54
CA TYR A 191 -4.80 17.13 1.41
C TYR A 191 -4.87 16.77 2.90
N ASN A 192 -4.80 17.82 3.74
CA ASN A 192 -4.89 17.74 5.20
C ASN A 192 -3.72 17.02 5.89
N PHE A 193 -2.53 17.09 5.34
CA PHE A 193 -1.28 16.69 6.02
C PHE A 193 -0.84 17.84 6.94
N ASN A 194 -1.58 18.05 8.05
CA ASN A 194 -1.44 19.21 8.91
C ASN A 194 -0.42 19.03 10.04
N GLY A 195 0.08 17.82 10.25
CA GLY A 195 1.09 17.55 11.26
C GLY A 195 2.44 18.22 10.92
N SER A 196 3.20 18.60 11.93
CA SER A 196 4.52 19.22 11.71
C SER A 196 5.45 18.29 10.93
N ASN A 197 6.25 18.87 10.03
CA ASN A 197 7.17 18.14 9.16
C ASN A 197 6.48 17.08 8.27
N SER A 198 5.33 17.45 7.69
CA SER A 198 4.55 16.59 6.79
C SER A 198 4.45 17.26 5.43
N ASP A 199 4.85 16.53 4.40
CA ASP A 199 4.85 16.97 3.01
C ASP A 199 3.70 16.33 2.20
N GLY A 200 3.35 16.95 1.09
CA GLY A 200 2.43 16.33 0.14
C GLY A 200 3.12 15.24 -0.65
N ILE A 201 4.26 15.55 -1.25
CA ILE A 201 5.12 14.60 -1.98
C ILE A 201 6.56 14.91 -1.55
N ASP A 202 7.23 13.92 -0.96
CA ASP A 202 8.67 13.98 -0.72
C ASP A 202 9.41 13.09 -1.72
N ILE A 203 10.35 13.69 -2.42
CA ILE A 203 11.29 12.98 -3.28
C ILE A 203 12.62 12.99 -2.55
N GLY A 204 12.96 11.87 -1.95
CA GLY A 204 14.20 11.69 -1.21
C GLY A 204 15.45 11.74 -2.10
N GLU A 205 16.60 11.45 -1.52
CA GLU A 205 17.86 11.57 -2.21
C GLU A 205 18.01 10.51 -3.32
N SER A 206 18.74 10.92 -4.38
CA SER A 206 19.16 10.04 -5.48
C SER A 206 18.02 9.40 -6.27
N SER A 207 16.87 10.04 -6.32
CA SER A 207 15.77 9.63 -7.21
C SER A 207 15.96 10.24 -8.60
N GLU A 208 15.79 9.43 -9.65
CA GLU A 208 16.03 9.82 -11.04
C GLU A 208 14.76 9.67 -11.89
N ASP A 209 14.62 10.50 -12.93
CA ASP A 209 13.52 10.47 -13.91
C ASP A 209 12.12 10.52 -13.26
N ILE A 210 11.95 11.40 -12.27
CA ILE A 210 10.69 11.61 -11.59
C ILE A 210 9.83 12.64 -12.34
N LEU A 211 8.57 12.28 -12.65
CA LEU A 211 7.57 13.18 -13.25
C LEU A 211 6.43 13.41 -12.27
N ILE A 212 6.24 14.65 -11.82
CA ILE A 212 5.11 15.07 -10.98
C ILE A 212 4.22 16.01 -11.80
N VAL A 213 2.99 15.60 -12.12
CA VAL A 213 2.14 16.40 -13.03
C VAL A 213 0.66 16.32 -12.64
N SER A 214 -0.02 17.47 -12.73
CA SER A 214 -1.48 17.56 -12.54
C SER A 214 -1.97 17.08 -11.16
N ASN A 215 -1.14 17.16 -10.12
CA ASN A 215 -1.58 16.86 -8.77
C ASN A 215 -2.20 18.09 -8.10
N LEU A 216 -3.22 17.88 -7.29
CA LEU A 216 -3.81 18.92 -6.44
C LEU A 216 -3.37 18.68 -5.01
N ILE A 217 -2.49 19.54 -4.51
CA ILE A 217 -1.94 19.45 -3.15
C ILE A 217 -2.36 20.68 -2.36
N TYR A 218 -2.96 20.49 -1.19
CA TYR A 218 -3.32 21.59 -0.30
C TYR A 218 -3.36 21.17 1.17
N HIS A 219 -3.06 22.11 2.06
CA HIS A 219 -2.93 21.86 3.49
C HIS A 219 -1.84 20.79 3.79
N ALA A 220 -0.69 20.89 3.14
CA ALA A 220 0.55 20.25 3.59
C ALA A 220 1.26 21.21 4.51
N TRP A 221 1.65 20.76 5.71
CA TRP A 221 2.18 21.65 6.74
C TRP A 221 3.56 22.22 6.38
N ASP A 222 4.45 21.40 5.89
CA ASP A 222 5.81 21.85 5.49
C ASP A 222 5.85 22.23 4.01
N LYS A 223 5.81 21.28 3.10
CA LYS A 223 5.88 21.55 1.65
C LYS A 223 4.80 20.79 0.87
N GLY A 224 4.35 21.40 -0.22
CA GLY A 224 3.53 20.68 -1.20
C GLY A 224 4.36 19.59 -1.90
N ILE A 225 5.58 19.95 -2.32
CA ILE A 225 6.57 19.05 -2.94
C ILE A 225 7.94 19.37 -2.33
N SER A 226 8.61 18.37 -1.82
CA SER A 226 9.99 18.38 -1.33
C SER A 226 10.88 17.61 -2.31
N VAL A 227 12.11 18.04 -2.53
CA VAL A 227 13.05 17.38 -3.43
C VAL A 227 14.43 17.31 -2.77
N GLY A 228 14.89 16.09 -2.51
CA GLY A 228 16.18 15.80 -1.92
C GLY A 228 17.37 15.99 -2.85
N GLN A 229 18.55 15.83 -2.30
CA GLN A 229 19.80 16.05 -3.03
C GLN A 229 20.03 14.97 -4.10
N ASN A 230 20.67 15.37 -5.21
CA ASN A 230 21.01 14.51 -6.33
C ASN A 230 19.82 13.86 -7.03
N SER A 231 18.63 14.42 -6.90
CA SER A 231 17.42 13.91 -7.56
C SER A 231 17.11 14.70 -8.82
N SER A 232 16.53 14.03 -9.84
CA SER A 232 16.08 14.66 -11.08
C SER A 232 14.55 14.59 -11.17
N VAL A 233 13.90 15.76 -11.11
CA VAL A 233 12.44 15.87 -11.01
C VAL A 233 11.92 16.88 -12.02
N ASN A 234 10.90 16.50 -12.77
CA ASN A 234 10.09 17.38 -13.62
C ASN A 234 8.72 17.61 -12.96
N VAL A 235 8.37 18.88 -12.74
CA VAL A 235 7.11 19.29 -12.10
C VAL A 235 6.27 20.11 -13.05
#